data_5763bb1b64c378cc6a74a063ef390199
#
_entry.id   5763bb1b64c378cc6a74a063ef390199
#
_cell.length_a   1.000
_cell.length_b   1.000
_cell.length_c   1.000
_cell.angle_alpha   90.00
_cell.angle_beta   90.00
_cell.angle_gamma   90.00
#
_symmetry.space_group_name_H-M   'P 1'
#
loop_
_entity.id
_entity.type
_entity.pdbx_description
1 polymer ?
#
loop_
_entity_poly.entity_id
_entity_poly.type
_entity_poly.pdbx_seq_one_letter_code
_entity_poly.pdbx_strand_id
1 'polypeptide(L)'
;MTEPPKMLDLQDHDRSLGWMIREAATLELYLETTVKILCGSPYGALLISGAATTRLMDACKALVDARPEVPKEDRAALKQVLTEAKVAFGKRNTYVHGPIGWEGEGIPGNMRSRHLQASRDFHPFEMSELQELAAEFNRLVFRCGDFLQRAQDGFPARTSGDAGGN
;
A
#
# COMPACT_ATOMS: atom_id res chain seq x y z
N MET A 1 -33.12 26.26 -1.70
CA MET A 1 -32.76 25.56 -2.95
C MET A 1 -31.49 24.81 -2.64
N THR A 2 -31.57 23.51 -2.40
CA THR A 2 -30.41 22.64 -2.21
C THR A 2 -29.77 22.39 -3.59
N GLU A 3 -28.46 22.65 -3.71
CA GLU A 3 -27.71 22.35 -4.91
C GLU A 3 -27.85 20.84 -5.25
N PRO A 4 -28.10 20.48 -6.53
CA PRO A 4 -28.22 19.07 -6.89
C PRO A 4 -26.93 18.33 -6.53
N PRO A 5 -27.00 17.08 -6.07
CA PRO A 5 -25.81 16.32 -5.72
C PRO A 5 -24.85 16.27 -6.93
N LYS A 6 -23.59 16.60 -6.68
CA LYS A 6 -22.55 16.63 -7.71
C LYS A 6 -22.42 15.22 -8.28
N MET A 7 -22.83 15.00 -9.50
CA MET A 7 -22.67 13.70 -10.16
C MET A 7 -21.18 13.32 -10.14
N LEU A 8 -20.90 12.07 -9.75
CA LEU A 8 -19.56 11.52 -9.80
C LEU A 8 -19.04 11.60 -11.23
N ASP A 9 -17.92 12.30 -11.43
CA ASP A 9 -17.21 12.24 -12.71
C ASP A 9 -16.48 10.89 -12.80
N LEU A 10 -17.03 9.97 -13.59
CA LEU A 10 -16.47 8.63 -13.78
C LEU A 10 -15.06 8.66 -14.35
N GLN A 11 -14.71 9.65 -15.17
CA GLN A 11 -13.35 9.77 -15.71
C GLN A 11 -12.35 10.14 -14.61
N ASP A 12 -12.71 11.05 -13.73
CA ASP A 12 -11.88 11.42 -12.59
C ASP A 12 -11.77 10.29 -11.57
N HIS A 13 -12.86 9.54 -11.37
CA HIS A 13 -12.84 8.33 -10.56
C HIS A 13 -11.86 7.31 -11.13
N ASP A 14 -11.98 6.96 -12.40
CA ASP A 14 -11.14 5.94 -13.04
C ASP A 14 -9.66 6.36 -13.07
N ARG A 15 -9.40 7.67 -13.25
CA ARG A 15 -8.05 8.22 -13.17
C ARG A 15 -7.46 8.08 -11.76
N SER A 16 -8.22 8.43 -10.73
CA SER A 16 -7.79 8.36 -9.34
C SER A 16 -7.61 6.90 -8.88
N LEU A 17 -8.53 6.02 -9.28
CA LEU A 17 -8.43 4.58 -9.05
C LEU A 17 -7.20 3.99 -9.74
N GLY A 18 -6.98 4.34 -11.02
CA GLY A 18 -5.81 3.90 -11.78
C GLY A 18 -4.49 4.37 -11.15
N TRP A 19 -4.44 5.60 -10.65
CA TRP A 19 -3.27 6.11 -9.92
C TRP A 19 -3.03 5.31 -8.65
N MET A 20 -4.05 5.13 -7.81
CA MET A 20 -3.96 4.35 -6.57
C MET A 20 -3.49 2.91 -6.83
N ILE A 21 -4.02 2.23 -7.85
CA ILE A 21 -3.63 0.87 -8.22
C ILE A 21 -2.16 0.82 -8.65
N ARG A 22 -1.70 1.80 -9.44
CA ARG A 22 -0.30 1.88 -9.88
C ARG A 22 0.65 2.04 -8.70
N GLU A 23 0.36 2.94 -7.77
CA GLU A 23 1.21 3.15 -6.59
C GLU A 23 1.22 1.91 -5.67
N ALA A 24 0.07 1.26 -5.51
CA ALA A 24 -0.02 0.00 -4.75
C ALA A 24 0.83 -1.11 -5.39
N ALA A 25 0.77 -1.28 -6.72
CA ALA A 25 1.58 -2.25 -7.45
C ALA A 25 3.09 -1.94 -7.36
N THR A 26 3.46 -0.64 -7.36
CA THR A 26 4.84 -0.22 -7.15
C THR A 26 5.33 -0.60 -5.76
N LEU A 27 4.51 -0.41 -4.72
CA LEU A 27 4.86 -0.86 -3.37
C LEU A 27 5.01 -2.38 -3.28
N GLU A 28 4.14 -3.16 -3.93
CA GLU A 28 4.27 -4.61 -4.01
C GLU A 28 5.61 -5.03 -4.62
N LEU A 29 6.03 -4.40 -5.73
CA LEU A 29 7.33 -4.64 -6.35
C LEU A 29 8.50 -4.33 -5.40
N TYR A 30 8.39 -3.25 -4.61
CA TYR A 30 9.42 -2.88 -3.63
C TYR A 30 9.49 -3.86 -2.46
N LEU A 31 8.34 -4.38 -2.02
CA LEU A 31 8.28 -5.44 -1.00
C LEU A 31 8.92 -6.74 -1.52
N GLU A 32 8.63 -7.14 -2.76
CA GLU A 32 9.31 -8.28 -3.41
C GLU A 32 10.83 -8.09 -3.46
N THR A 33 11.26 -6.90 -3.87
CA THR A 33 12.69 -6.56 -3.96
C THR A 33 13.33 -6.58 -2.58
N THR A 34 12.62 -6.10 -1.55
CA THR A 34 13.07 -6.16 -0.15
C THR A 34 13.31 -7.61 0.30
N VAL A 35 12.36 -8.51 0.00
CA VAL A 35 12.53 -9.94 0.31
C VAL A 35 13.75 -10.51 -0.41
N LYS A 36 13.94 -10.21 -1.71
CA LYS A 36 15.08 -10.70 -2.49
C LYS A 36 16.42 -10.26 -1.89
N ILE A 37 16.56 -8.99 -1.53
CA ILE A 37 17.76 -8.43 -0.93
C ILE A 37 18.00 -9.03 0.47
N LEU A 38 16.99 -9.04 1.31
CA LEU A 38 17.11 -9.60 2.66
C LEU A 38 17.33 -11.11 2.66
N CYS A 39 16.82 -11.84 1.69
CA CYS A 39 17.08 -13.27 1.56
C CYS A 39 18.55 -13.56 1.23
N GLY A 40 19.24 -12.65 0.51
CA GLY A 40 20.65 -12.81 0.13
C GLY A 40 20.88 -14.00 -0.80
N SER A 41 19.83 -14.52 -1.45
CA SER A 41 19.89 -15.69 -2.31
C SER A 41 19.13 -15.44 -3.61
N PRO A 42 19.68 -15.81 -4.78
CA PRO A 42 18.95 -15.72 -6.05
C PRO A 42 17.68 -16.57 -6.08
N TYR A 43 17.58 -17.58 -5.23
CA TYR A 43 16.40 -18.45 -5.10
C TYR A 43 15.29 -17.82 -4.24
N GLY A 44 15.57 -16.75 -3.48
CA GLY A 44 14.56 -16.04 -2.69
C GLY A 44 13.37 -15.58 -3.51
N ALA A 45 13.61 -15.22 -4.78
CA ALA A 45 12.55 -14.84 -5.70
C ALA A 45 11.52 -15.96 -5.97
N LEU A 46 11.96 -17.24 -5.96
CA LEU A 46 11.07 -18.38 -6.20
C LEU A 46 10.10 -18.60 -5.04
N LEU A 47 10.49 -18.24 -3.81
CA LEU A 47 9.66 -18.42 -2.62
C LEU A 47 8.49 -17.43 -2.55
N ILE A 48 8.60 -16.31 -3.28
CA ILE A 48 7.62 -15.22 -3.23
C ILE A 48 6.95 -14.95 -4.57
N SER A 49 7.33 -15.68 -5.63
CA SER A 49 6.70 -15.53 -6.95
C SER A 49 5.19 -15.81 -6.85
N GLY A 50 4.38 -14.83 -7.25
CA GLY A 50 2.92 -14.91 -7.15
C GLY A 50 2.37 -14.87 -5.72
N ALA A 51 3.18 -14.52 -4.72
CA ALA A 51 2.71 -14.41 -3.34
C ALA A 51 1.74 -13.24 -3.17
N ALA A 52 0.69 -13.45 -2.36
CA ALA A 52 -0.19 -12.36 -1.95
C ALA A 52 0.60 -11.30 -1.14
N THR A 53 0.18 -10.04 -1.24
CA THR A 53 0.82 -8.89 -0.56
C THR A 53 1.03 -9.12 0.93
N THR A 54 0.07 -9.74 1.62
CA THR A 54 0.20 -10.07 3.05
C THR A 54 1.40 -10.99 3.29
N ARG A 55 1.59 -12.02 2.45
CA ARG A 55 2.72 -12.94 2.56
C ARG A 55 4.05 -12.25 2.31
N LEU A 56 4.10 -11.28 1.38
CA LEU A 56 5.29 -10.46 1.13
C LEU A 56 5.65 -9.64 2.37
N MET A 57 4.66 -8.99 2.99
CA MET A 57 4.87 -8.20 4.21
C MET A 57 5.35 -9.06 5.38
N ASP A 58 4.77 -10.24 5.58
CA ASP A 58 5.19 -11.17 6.62
C ASP A 58 6.61 -11.67 6.39
N ALA A 59 6.97 -11.98 5.13
CA ALA A 59 8.32 -12.37 4.76
C ALA A 59 9.35 -11.24 5.00
N CYS A 60 9.03 -9.99 4.62
CA CYS A 60 9.87 -8.83 4.91
C CYS A 60 10.12 -8.69 6.41
N LYS A 61 9.06 -8.81 7.23
CA LYS A 61 9.15 -8.70 8.68
C LYS A 61 10.03 -9.81 9.28
N ALA A 62 9.81 -11.06 8.88
CA ALA A 62 10.58 -12.20 9.37
C ALA A 62 12.06 -12.09 8.98
N LEU A 63 12.34 -11.73 7.72
CA LEU A 63 13.71 -11.61 7.22
C LEU A 63 14.46 -10.46 7.88
N VAL A 64 13.84 -9.29 8.06
CA VAL A 64 14.52 -8.15 8.70
C VAL A 64 14.82 -8.43 10.17
N ASP A 65 14.00 -9.24 10.84
CA ASP A 65 14.25 -9.66 12.22
C ASP A 65 15.37 -10.71 12.32
N ALA A 66 15.51 -11.56 11.30
CA ALA A 66 16.54 -12.59 11.24
C ALA A 66 17.92 -12.05 10.83
N ARG A 67 18.04 -10.78 10.40
CA ARG A 67 19.25 -10.16 9.89
C ARG A 67 19.88 -9.23 10.94
N PRO A 68 20.87 -9.69 11.73
CA PRO A 68 21.50 -8.87 12.77
C PRO A 68 22.28 -7.67 12.22
N GLU A 69 22.75 -7.76 10.97
CA GLU A 69 23.47 -6.68 10.29
C GLU A 69 22.59 -5.48 9.92
N VAL A 70 21.25 -5.63 9.89
CA VAL A 70 20.34 -4.51 9.65
C VAL A 70 20.31 -3.62 10.88
N PRO A 71 20.64 -2.32 10.79
CA PRO A 71 20.58 -1.40 11.91
C PRO A 71 19.19 -1.36 12.55
N LYS A 72 19.16 -1.16 13.86
CA LYS A 72 17.91 -1.15 14.64
C LYS A 72 16.91 -0.11 14.12
N GLU A 73 17.41 1.05 13.71
CA GLU A 73 16.62 2.16 13.17
C GLU A 73 15.99 1.77 11.83
N ASP A 74 16.75 1.14 10.93
CA ASP A 74 16.26 0.71 9.62
C ASP A 74 15.26 -0.43 9.74
N ARG A 75 15.49 -1.34 10.69
CA ARG A 75 14.52 -2.40 11.04
C ARG A 75 13.20 -1.80 11.54
N ALA A 76 13.26 -0.82 12.43
CA ALA A 76 12.07 -0.14 12.95
C ALA A 76 11.35 0.63 11.84
N ALA A 77 12.09 1.34 10.98
CA ALA A 77 11.53 2.09 9.85
C ALA A 77 10.79 1.16 8.87
N LEU A 78 11.39 0.02 8.49
CA LEU A 78 10.72 -0.95 7.61
C LEU A 78 9.47 -1.52 8.27
N LYS A 79 9.52 -1.91 9.54
CA LYS A 79 8.35 -2.44 10.27
C LYS A 79 7.21 -1.43 10.33
N GLN A 80 7.51 -0.16 10.46
CA GLN A 80 6.51 0.90 10.40
C GLN A 80 5.88 0.98 9.01
N VAL A 81 6.68 0.97 7.93
CA VAL A 81 6.17 0.91 6.55
C VAL A 81 5.24 -0.28 6.36
N LEU A 82 5.62 -1.48 6.81
CA LEU A 82 4.80 -2.68 6.70
C LEU A 82 3.47 -2.58 7.45
N THR A 83 3.46 -1.92 8.61
CA THR A 83 2.23 -1.71 9.41
C THR A 83 1.27 -0.76 8.68
N GLU A 84 1.78 0.36 8.17
CA GLU A 84 1.00 1.34 7.42
C GLU A 84 0.52 0.74 6.08
N ALA A 85 1.38 0.00 5.37
CA ALA A 85 1.04 -0.69 4.14
C ALA A 85 -0.13 -1.67 4.32
N LYS A 86 -0.14 -2.43 5.41
CA LYS A 86 -1.25 -3.35 5.72
C LYS A 86 -2.60 -2.63 5.79
N VAL A 87 -2.63 -1.45 6.39
CA VAL A 87 -3.85 -0.61 6.47
C VAL A 87 -4.22 -0.09 5.08
N ALA A 88 -3.25 0.43 4.33
CA ALA A 88 -3.48 0.97 2.99
C ALA A 88 -4.00 -0.11 2.01
N PHE A 89 -3.40 -1.31 2.01
CA PHE A 89 -3.90 -2.43 1.20
C PHE A 89 -5.29 -2.90 1.62
N GLY A 90 -5.61 -2.85 2.91
CA GLY A 90 -6.97 -3.09 3.41
C GLY A 90 -7.99 -2.12 2.82
N LYS A 91 -7.68 -0.82 2.83
CA LYS A 91 -8.51 0.23 2.20
C LYS A 91 -8.62 0.02 0.69
N ARG A 92 -7.48 -0.21 -0.01
CA ARG A 92 -7.45 -0.47 -1.46
C ARG A 92 -8.41 -1.59 -1.86
N ASN A 93 -8.46 -2.67 -1.09
CA ASN A 93 -9.34 -3.80 -1.38
C ASN A 93 -10.84 -3.42 -1.34
N THR A 94 -11.22 -2.40 -0.59
CA THR A 94 -12.60 -1.89 -0.57
C THR A 94 -12.97 -1.27 -1.92
N TYR A 95 -12.03 -0.55 -2.56
CA TYR A 95 -12.27 0.11 -3.84
C TYR A 95 -12.16 -0.83 -5.05
N VAL A 96 -11.30 -1.83 -4.99
CA VAL A 96 -11.00 -2.70 -6.16
C VAL A 96 -12.01 -3.84 -6.33
N HIS A 97 -12.61 -4.32 -5.26
CA HIS A 97 -13.43 -5.55 -5.29
C HIS A 97 -14.94 -5.30 -5.29
N GLY A 98 -15.39 -4.06 -5.42
CA GLY A 98 -16.82 -3.74 -5.49
C GLY A 98 -17.16 -2.93 -6.74
N PRO A 99 -18.27 -3.20 -7.43
CA PRO A 99 -18.77 -2.31 -8.46
C PRO A 99 -19.16 -0.98 -7.82
N ILE A 100 -19.04 0.10 -8.60
CA ILE A 100 -19.54 1.41 -8.19
C ILE A 100 -21.08 1.33 -8.20
N GLY A 101 -21.71 1.81 -7.14
CA GLY A 101 -23.14 1.93 -7.00
C GLY A 101 -23.52 3.29 -6.43
N TRP A 102 -24.83 3.54 -6.37
CA TRP A 102 -25.41 4.75 -5.78
C TRP A 102 -26.46 4.34 -4.77
N GLU A 103 -26.49 5.03 -3.64
CA GLU A 103 -27.53 4.88 -2.62
C GLU A 103 -28.31 6.18 -2.48
N GLY A 104 -29.63 6.08 -2.36
CA GLY A 104 -30.53 7.24 -2.19
C GLY A 104 -30.41 8.26 -3.31
N GLU A 105 -30.19 9.53 -2.96
CA GLU A 105 -30.14 10.68 -3.89
C GLU A 105 -28.78 10.79 -4.66
N GLY A 106 -28.15 9.66 -4.99
CA GLY A 106 -26.94 9.66 -5.81
C GLY A 106 -25.62 9.72 -5.01
N ILE A 107 -25.61 9.23 -3.79
CA ILE A 107 -24.39 9.06 -3.00
C ILE A 107 -23.57 7.95 -3.66
N PRO A 108 -22.35 8.24 -4.16
CA PRO A 108 -21.50 7.22 -4.76
C PRO A 108 -20.85 6.34 -3.69
N GLY A 109 -20.64 5.08 -4.00
CA GLY A 109 -19.95 4.16 -3.12
C GLY A 109 -19.68 2.82 -3.77
N ASN A 110 -18.87 2.00 -3.11
CA ASN A 110 -18.61 0.64 -3.54
C ASN A 110 -19.60 -0.33 -2.92
N MET A 111 -20.20 -1.15 -3.77
CA MET A 111 -21.08 -2.24 -3.34
C MET A 111 -20.24 -3.49 -3.06
N ARG A 112 -20.16 -3.90 -1.80
CA ARG A 112 -19.49 -5.15 -1.42
C ARG A 112 -20.53 -6.25 -1.14
N SER A 113 -20.35 -7.39 -1.76
CA SER A 113 -21.02 -8.63 -1.36
C SER A 113 -20.16 -9.36 -0.34
N ARG A 114 -20.54 -9.35 0.92
CA ARG A 114 -19.96 -10.26 1.92
C ARG A 114 -20.73 -11.58 1.87
N HIS A 115 -20.04 -12.62 1.45
CA HIS A 115 -20.52 -14.02 1.50
C HIS A 115 -22.01 -14.22 1.12
N LEU A 116 -22.33 -15.19 0.33
CA LEU A 116 -23.61 -15.84 -0.04
C LEU A 116 -24.91 -15.43 0.70
N GLN A 117 -24.86 -14.63 1.73
CA GLN A 117 -25.99 -14.00 2.41
C GLN A 117 -26.16 -12.57 1.89
N ALA A 118 -27.33 -12.30 1.42
CA ALA A 118 -27.84 -11.18 0.63
C ALA A 118 -27.69 -9.74 1.20
N SER A 119 -26.78 -9.43 2.09
CA SER A 119 -26.52 -8.06 2.51
C SER A 119 -25.40 -7.47 1.64
N ARG A 120 -25.76 -6.56 0.75
CA ARG A 120 -24.82 -5.71 0.04
C ARG A 120 -24.45 -4.59 0.98
N ASP A 121 -23.23 -4.64 1.53
CA ASP A 121 -22.71 -3.52 2.29
C ASP A 121 -22.33 -2.40 1.30
N PHE A 122 -22.99 -1.28 1.41
CA PHE A 122 -22.68 -0.08 0.67
C PHE A 122 -21.67 0.73 1.47
N HIS A 123 -20.56 1.11 0.83
CA HIS A 123 -19.53 1.96 1.41
C HIS A 123 -19.48 3.27 0.63
N PRO A 124 -20.10 4.35 1.14
CA PRO A 124 -19.95 5.65 0.52
C PRO A 124 -18.48 6.09 0.52
N PHE A 125 -18.07 6.78 -0.51
CA PHE A 125 -16.74 7.35 -0.59
C PHE A 125 -16.73 8.69 -1.32
N GLU A 126 -15.71 9.47 -1.02
CA GLU A 126 -15.42 10.70 -1.74
C GLU A 126 -14.20 10.51 -2.64
N MET A 127 -14.15 11.30 -3.72
CA MET A 127 -13.01 11.25 -4.66
C MET A 127 -11.67 11.56 -3.99
N SER A 128 -11.68 12.46 -2.98
CA SER A 128 -10.54 12.80 -2.15
C SER A 128 -9.92 11.59 -1.47
N GLU A 129 -10.73 10.61 -1.03
CA GLU A 129 -10.24 9.42 -0.33
C GLU A 129 -9.36 8.53 -1.24
N LEU A 130 -9.71 8.40 -2.53
CA LEU A 130 -8.89 7.67 -3.50
C LEU A 130 -7.55 8.38 -3.74
N GLN A 131 -7.58 9.71 -3.84
CA GLN A 131 -6.37 10.53 -4.04
C GLN A 131 -5.47 10.48 -2.81
N GLU A 132 -6.04 10.56 -1.61
CA GLU A 132 -5.31 10.43 -0.36
C GLU A 132 -4.68 9.05 -0.22
N LEU A 133 -5.40 7.99 -0.60
CA LEU A 133 -4.88 6.63 -0.56
C LEU A 133 -3.75 6.42 -1.58
N ALA A 134 -3.86 7.01 -2.78
CA ALA A 134 -2.79 7.01 -3.76
C ALA A 134 -1.54 7.73 -3.24
N ALA A 135 -1.70 8.89 -2.62
CA ALA A 135 -0.62 9.64 -1.99
C ALA A 135 0.01 8.88 -0.82
N GLU A 136 -0.80 8.14 -0.05
CA GLU A 136 -0.32 7.24 1.02
C GLU A 136 0.58 6.14 0.45
N PHE A 137 0.15 5.40 -0.59
CA PHE A 137 0.97 4.41 -1.24
C PHE A 137 2.27 5.00 -1.79
N ASN A 138 2.21 6.17 -2.41
CA ASN A 138 3.38 6.86 -2.92
C ASN A 138 4.40 7.16 -1.81
N ARG A 139 3.96 7.68 -0.65
CA ARG A 139 4.83 7.89 0.52
C ARG A 139 5.47 6.59 1.02
N LEU A 140 4.70 5.50 1.04
CA LEU A 140 5.21 4.19 1.45
C LEU A 140 6.24 3.65 0.44
N VAL A 141 6.05 3.88 -0.86
CA VAL A 141 7.02 3.54 -1.91
C VAL A 141 8.35 4.24 -1.67
N PHE A 142 8.35 5.56 -1.42
CA PHE A 142 9.59 6.30 -1.13
C PHE A 142 10.29 5.76 0.12
N ARG A 143 9.57 5.57 1.22
CA ARG A 143 10.16 5.06 2.47
C ARG A 143 10.70 3.63 2.32
N CYS A 144 10.02 2.78 1.55
CA CYS A 144 10.51 1.45 1.22
C CYS A 144 11.76 1.53 0.30
N GLY A 145 11.77 2.49 -0.63
CA GLY A 145 12.91 2.78 -1.49
C GLY A 145 14.15 3.20 -0.72
N ASP A 146 13.99 4.08 0.27
CA ASP A 146 15.09 4.50 1.16
C ASP A 146 15.69 3.30 1.90
N PHE A 147 14.86 2.38 2.39
CA PHE A 147 15.35 1.14 2.99
C PHE A 147 16.12 0.28 1.98
N LEU A 148 15.59 0.12 0.77
CA LEU A 148 16.26 -0.67 -0.29
C LEU A 148 17.60 -0.08 -0.67
N GLN A 149 17.69 1.23 -0.83
CA GLN A 149 18.95 1.90 -1.14
C GLN A 149 19.99 1.65 -0.05
N ARG A 150 19.60 1.82 1.23
CA ARG A 150 20.49 1.57 2.36
C ARG A 150 20.92 0.10 2.47
N ALA A 151 20.01 -0.82 2.13
CA ALA A 151 20.32 -2.24 2.10
C ALA A 151 21.33 -2.60 0.99
N GLN A 152 21.24 -1.97 -0.17
CA GLN A 152 22.18 -2.12 -1.28
C GLN A 152 23.55 -1.53 -0.95
N ASP A 153 23.58 -0.40 -0.23
CA ASP A 153 24.80 0.27 0.22
C ASP A 153 25.46 -0.41 1.44
N GLY A 154 24.90 -1.54 1.92
CA GLY A 154 25.43 -2.28 3.06
C GLY A 154 25.09 -1.68 4.41
N PHE A 155 23.98 -0.94 4.54
CA PHE A 155 23.50 -0.30 5.77
C PHE A 155 24.56 0.57 6.47
N PRO A 156 25.12 1.61 5.82
CA PRO A 156 26.05 2.51 6.47
C PRO A 156 25.41 3.18 7.69
N ALA A 157 26.21 3.49 8.72
CA ALA A 157 25.71 4.20 9.89
C ALA A 157 25.04 5.51 9.47
N ARG A 158 23.85 5.80 10.01
CA ARG A 158 23.19 7.10 9.80
C ARG A 158 24.05 8.20 10.40
N THR A 159 24.53 9.12 9.57
CA THR A 159 25.14 10.34 10.08
C THR A 159 24.05 11.16 10.74
N SER A 160 24.32 11.67 11.97
CA SER A 160 23.39 12.39 12.83
C SER A 160 22.84 13.72 12.23
N GLY A 161 23.02 13.94 10.93
CA GLY A 161 22.64 15.17 10.21
C GLY A 161 21.30 15.11 9.46
N ASP A 162 20.73 13.91 9.22
CA ASP A 162 19.52 13.77 8.38
C ASP A 162 18.17 13.87 9.13
N ALA A 163 18.20 14.24 10.42
CA ALA A 163 16.99 14.43 11.23
C ALA A 163 16.35 15.83 11.11
N GLY A 164 16.64 16.56 10.02
CA GLY A 164 16.18 17.94 9.87
C GLY A 164 15.97 18.37 8.43
N GLY A 165 14.96 17.80 7.79
CA GLY A 165 14.49 18.27 6.49
C GLY A 165 12.97 18.16 6.40
N ASN A 166 12.31 19.28 6.67
CA ASN A 166 10.88 19.66 6.53
C ASN A 166 9.93 18.68 5.86
#